data_f216b85e49de62e5e7c8397fa086d695
#
_entry.id   f216b85e49de62e5e7c8397fa086d695
#
_cell.length_a   1.000
_cell.length_b   1.000
_cell.length_c   1.000
_cell.angle_alpha   90.00
_cell.angle_beta   90.00
_cell.angle_gamma   90.00
#
_symmetry.space_group_name_H-M   'P 1'
#
loop_
_entity.id
_entity.type
_entity.pdbx_description
1 polymer ?
#
loop_
_entity_poly.entity_id
_entity_poly.type
_entity_poly.pdbx_seq_one_letter_code
_entity_poly.pdbx_strand_id
1 'polypeptide(L)'
;MSNLGSLYLIVMLRRSTGLAMLTVGLYAQSTSSMVSMQKWNPIPLSETLHYSVDWRLIPAGTVVVSLKQNASGTNQGYSTDVKLTSTGLLDKLFHVEDIFHADYESGFCAVQSTMDASEGKRHRETKITFDRTQKKASSVERDLMNNGKVVKSSEVEIPPCVHDLVGGLFMLRTLNLEPGQSTTIPVSDGKKSVAAKVEAQEWEQIKTKAGTFKTLRYEAFIFNNVLYARNARLTLWVTDDARRLPVQVRVKMQFTVGTVTLSLDKIDPAQALAASAPAAKKESPQRAN
;
A
#
# COMPACT_ATOMS: atom_id res chain seq x y z
N MET A 1 -21.32 0.74 -18.52
CA MET A 1 -19.88 0.51 -18.78
C MET A 1 -19.13 1.36 -17.79
N SER A 2 -18.80 0.79 -16.65
CA SER A 2 -18.39 1.53 -15.46
C SER A 2 -17.05 1.02 -14.94
N ASN A 3 -16.08 1.91 -14.98
CA ASN A 3 -14.96 2.01 -14.05
C ASN A 3 -13.97 0.85 -13.95
N LEU A 4 -12.99 0.88 -14.83
CA LEU A 4 -11.76 0.10 -14.80
C LEU A 4 -10.56 1.04 -14.55
N GLY A 5 -10.66 1.92 -13.60
CA GLY A 5 -9.57 2.79 -13.21
C GLY A 5 -9.09 2.46 -11.81
N SER A 6 -7.80 2.56 -11.58
CA SER A 6 -7.08 2.60 -10.31
C SER A 6 -7.24 1.44 -9.31
N LEU A 7 -6.19 1.10 -8.63
CA LEU A 7 -6.21 0.27 -7.43
C LEU A 7 -7.20 0.83 -6.37
N TYR A 8 -7.41 2.13 -6.36
CA TYR A 8 -8.39 2.85 -5.52
C TYR A 8 -9.82 2.78 -6.08
N LEU A 9 -9.99 2.73 -7.41
CA LEU A 9 -11.29 2.60 -8.05
C LEU A 9 -11.91 1.21 -7.87
N ILE A 10 -11.08 0.18 -7.73
CA ILE A 10 -11.50 -1.17 -7.34
C ILE A 10 -12.29 -1.14 -6.02
N VAL A 11 -12.11 -0.10 -5.21
CA VAL A 11 -12.63 0.05 -3.85
C VAL A 11 -13.92 0.86 -3.76
N MET A 12 -14.21 1.78 -4.69
CA MET A 12 -15.16 2.89 -4.46
C MET A 12 -16.56 2.75 -5.07
N LEU A 13 -17.04 1.61 -5.62
CA LEU A 13 -18.35 1.55 -6.28
C LEU A 13 -19.45 0.81 -5.52
N ARG A 14 -20.41 1.64 -5.08
CA ARG A 14 -21.84 1.43 -4.72
C ARG A 14 -22.22 0.53 -3.55
N ARG A 15 -22.96 1.20 -2.62
CA ARG A 15 -23.87 0.59 -1.65
C ARG A 15 -25.08 -0.03 -2.36
N SER A 16 -25.40 -1.27 -2.02
CA SER A 16 -26.75 -1.80 -2.13
C SER A 16 -27.16 -2.32 -0.76
N THR A 17 -28.32 -1.85 -0.30
CA THR A 17 -29.02 -2.26 0.92
C THR A 17 -29.48 -3.72 0.80
N GLY A 18 -29.20 -4.53 1.82
CA GLY A 18 -29.65 -5.94 1.89
C GLY A 18 -29.69 -6.42 3.34
N LEU A 19 -30.86 -6.69 3.75
CA LEU A 19 -31.54 -7.35 4.87
C LEU A 19 -30.69 -8.22 5.80
N ALA A 20 -30.81 -7.97 7.11
CA ALA A 20 -30.23 -8.74 8.20
C ALA A 20 -30.90 -10.11 8.37
N MET A 21 -30.11 -11.18 8.50
CA MET A 21 -30.52 -12.43 9.16
C MET A 21 -29.60 -12.70 10.35
N LEU A 22 -30.21 -12.80 11.51
CA LEU A 22 -29.56 -13.27 12.75
C LEU A 22 -29.32 -14.77 12.64
N THR A 23 -28.08 -15.19 12.84
CA THR A 23 -27.76 -16.58 13.19
C THR A 23 -26.87 -16.58 14.43
N VAL A 24 -27.37 -17.25 15.46
CA VAL A 24 -26.66 -17.53 16.71
C VAL A 24 -25.62 -18.60 16.42
N GLY A 25 -24.34 -18.30 16.64
CA GLY A 25 -23.20 -19.20 16.43
C GLY A 25 -22.39 -19.39 17.70
N LEU A 26 -22.14 -20.64 18.05
CA LEU A 26 -21.37 -21.10 19.22
C LEU A 26 -19.98 -20.45 19.29
N TYR A 27 -19.62 -19.96 20.48
CA TYR A 27 -18.26 -19.50 20.79
C TYR A 27 -17.31 -20.70 20.97
N ALA A 28 -16.43 -20.92 20.02
CA ALA A 28 -15.25 -21.73 20.21
C ALA A 28 -14.15 -20.82 20.81
N GLN A 29 -13.70 -21.11 22.01
CA GLN A 29 -12.56 -20.43 22.64
C GLN A 29 -11.29 -20.85 21.92
N SER A 30 -10.73 -19.97 21.10
CA SER A 30 -9.38 -20.13 20.54
C SER A 30 -8.37 -19.66 21.57
N THR A 31 -7.56 -20.60 22.04
CA THR A 31 -6.38 -20.35 22.86
C THR A 31 -5.42 -19.45 22.11
N SER A 32 -5.27 -18.21 22.57
CA SER A 32 -4.26 -17.26 22.07
C SER A 32 -2.88 -17.80 22.44
N SER A 33 -2.18 -18.40 21.50
CA SER A 33 -0.74 -18.63 21.61
C SER A 33 -0.04 -17.28 21.69
N MET A 34 0.67 -17.03 22.79
CA MET A 34 1.52 -15.85 22.95
C MET A 34 2.50 -15.79 21.79
N VAL A 35 2.35 -14.73 20.96
CA VAL A 35 3.30 -14.44 19.90
C VAL A 35 4.62 -14.06 20.57
N SER A 36 5.64 -14.92 20.42
CA SER A 36 7.01 -14.63 20.81
C SER A 36 7.43 -13.30 20.18
N MET A 37 8.23 -12.49 20.88
CA MET A 37 8.73 -11.19 20.38
C MET A 37 9.24 -11.36 18.95
N GLN A 38 8.48 -10.81 18.00
CA GLN A 38 8.67 -11.01 16.59
C GLN A 38 9.92 -10.24 16.16
N LYS A 39 10.94 -10.96 15.70
CA LYS A 39 12.17 -10.36 15.18
C LYS A 39 11.80 -9.62 13.89
N TRP A 40 11.86 -8.29 13.94
CA TRP A 40 11.57 -7.43 12.78
C TRP A 40 12.65 -7.55 11.72
N ASN A 41 12.28 -7.79 10.48
CA ASN A 41 13.20 -7.72 9.36
C ASN A 41 13.49 -6.25 9.03
N PRO A 42 14.75 -5.88 8.80
CA PRO A 42 15.08 -4.51 8.42
C PRO A 42 14.54 -4.20 7.03
N ILE A 43 13.87 -3.06 6.89
CA ILE A 43 13.52 -2.50 5.59
C ILE A 43 14.70 -1.63 5.12
N PRO A 44 15.07 -1.65 3.83
CA PRO A 44 16.16 -0.85 3.31
C PRO A 44 15.89 0.65 3.48
N LEU A 45 16.97 1.45 3.58
CA LEU A 45 16.90 2.91 3.70
C LEU A 45 16.23 3.56 2.49
N SER A 46 16.41 2.97 1.33
CA SER A 46 15.70 3.32 0.09
C SER A 46 15.59 2.12 -0.83
N GLU A 47 14.51 2.06 -1.59
CA GLU A 47 14.34 1.09 -2.69
C GLU A 47 13.37 1.65 -3.72
N THR A 48 13.50 1.21 -4.97
CA THR A 48 12.50 1.44 -6.00
C THR A 48 12.18 0.12 -6.69
N LEU A 49 10.91 -0.23 -6.68
CA LEU A 49 10.37 -1.47 -7.24
C LEU A 49 9.48 -1.14 -8.42
N HIS A 50 9.72 -1.77 -9.56
CA HIS A 50 8.94 -1.61 -10.79
C HIS A 50 8.12 -2.86 -11.05
N TYR A 51 6.84 -2.68 -11.31
CA TYR A 51 5.89 -3.76 -11.58
C TYR A 51 5.22 -3.58 -12.93
N SER A 52 5.03 -4.67 -13.67
CA SER A 52 4.02 -4.74 -14.70
C SER A 52 2.67 -5.04 -14.09
N VAL A 53 1.62 -4.50 -14.69
CA VAL A 53 0.22 -4.72 -14.30
C VAL A 53 -0.48 -5.44 -15.44
N ASP A 54 -1.06 -6.60 -15.13
CA ASP A 54 -1.91 -7.34 -16.04
C ASP A 54 -3.36 -7.34 -15.53
N TRP A 55 -4.31 -7.13 -16.44
CA TRP A 55 -5.72 -7.34 -16.21
C TRP A 55 -6.21 -8.52 -17.06
N ARG A 56 -6.64 -9.59 -16.41
CA ARG A 56 -7.04 -10.84 -17.09
C ARG A 56 -6.00 -11.35 -18.08
N LEU A 57 -4.71 -11.26 -17.75
CA LEU A 57 -3.56 -11.63 -18.60
C LEU A 57 -3.29 -10.66 -19.78
N ILE A 58 -3.99 -9.54 -19.86
CA ILE A 58 -3.73 -8.49 -20.86
C ILE A 58 -2.87 -7.43 -20.17
N PRO A 59 -1.72 -7.05 -20.76
CA PRO A 59 -0.93 -5.93 -20.24
C PRO A 59 -1.78 -4.68 -20.09
N ALA A 60 -1.80 -4.12 -18.89
CA ALA A 60 -2.70 -3.05 -18.49
C ALA A 60 -1.96 -1.78 -18.09
N GLY A 61 -0.75 -1.89 -17.56
CA GLY A 61 -0.03 -0.75 -17.06
C GLY A 61 1.27 -1.10 -16.35
N THR A 62 1.79 -0.11 -15.64
CA THR A 62 2.98 -0.25 -14.79
C THR A 62 2.73 0.42 -13.44
N VAL A 63 3.39 -0.08 -12.40
CA VAL A 63 3.45 0.56 -11.08
C VAL A 63 4.90 0.71 -10.67
N VAL A 64 5.27 1.90 -10.22
CA VAL A 64 6.58 2.16 -9.61
C VAL A 64 6.34 2.53 -8.15
N VAL A 65 7.00 1.81 -7.24
CA VAL A 65 6.96 2.06 -5.79
C VAL A 65 8.33 2.48 -5.33
N SER A 66 8.46 3.70 -4.82
CA SER A 66 9.70 4.23 -4.24
C SER A 66 9.53 4.42 -2.75
N LEU A 67 10.43 3.85 -1.96
CA LEU A 67 10.50 4.01 -0.52
C LEU A 67 11.79 4.73 -0.15
N LYS A 68 11.72 5.71 0.75
CA LYS A 68 12.88 6.42 1.29
C LYS A 68 12.74 6.56 2.80
N GLN A 69 13.83 6.33 3.53
CA GLN A 69 13.89 6.67 4.94
C GLN A 69 14.14 8.16 5.09
N ASN A 70 13.36 8.83 5.92
CA ASN A 70 13.54 10.24 6.26
C ASN A 70 14.50 10.35 7.44
N ALA A 71 15.69 10.88 7.18
CA ALA A 71 16.69 11.16 8.21
C ALA A 71 16.42 12.56 8.84
N SER A 72 15.40 12.71 9.67
CA SER A 72 15.14 13.95 10.38
C SER A 72 15.05 13.72 11.88
N GLY A 73 16.13 14.06 12.59
CA GLY A 73 16.17 14.09 14.06
C GLY A 73 16.04 12.71 14.72
N THR A 74 15.39 12.67 15.87
CA THR A 74 15.22 11.47 16.72
C THR A 74 14.15 10.50 16.21
N ASN A 75 13.31 10.91 15.27
CA ASN A 75 12.23 10.08 14.70
C ASN A 75 12.61 9.64 13.29
N GLN A 76 13.03 8.36 13.17
CA GLN A 76 13.21 7.71 11.88
C GLN A 76 11.84 7.41 11.30
N GLY A 77 11.47 8.08 10.21
CA GLY A 77 10.27 7.84 9.43
C GLY A 77 10.60 7.36 8.03
N TYR A 78 9.55 7.13 7.25
CA TYR A 78 9.66 6.78 5.83
C TYR A 78 8.70 7.64 5.02
N SER A 79 9.06 7.88 3.76
CA SER A 79 8.11 8.37 2.75
C SER A 79 8.06 7.39 1.58
N THR A 80 6.90 7.28 0.96
CA THR A 80 6.72 6.45 -0.22
C THR A 80 5.98 7.21 -1.31
N ASP A 81 6.43 7.00 -2.54
CA ASP A 81 5.75 7.44 -3.76
C ASP A 81 5.35 6.20 -4.56
N VAL A 82 4.09 6.13 -4.99
CA VAL A 82 3.59 5.09 -5.89
C VAL A 82 3.01 5.77 -7.12
N LYS A 83 3.52 5.42 -8.29
CA LYS A 83 2.97 5.88 -9.57
C LYS A 83 2.40 4.70 -10.33
N LEU A 84 1.10 4.76 -10.65
CA LEU A 84 0.40 3.83 -11.53
C LEU A 84 0.15 4.52 -12.86
N THR A 85 0.48 3.86 -13.97
CA THR A 85 0.22 4.39 -15.33
C THR A 85 -0.34 3.27 -16.19
N SER A 86 -1.47 3.51 -16.86
CA SER A 86 -2.01 2.60 -17.87
C SER A 86 -1.13 2.58 -19.11
N THR A 87 -1.13 1.47 -19.86
CA THR A 87 -0.36 1.30 -21.09
C THR A 87 -1.13 0.53 -22.14
N GLY A 88 -0.66 0.63 -23.40
CA GLY A 88 -1.15 -0.19 -24.51
C GLY A 88 -2.59 0.10 -24.91
N LEU A 89 -3.36 -0.98 -25.17
CA LEU A 89 -4.75 -0.86 -25.62
C LEU A 89 -5.67 -0.29 -24.53
N LEU A 90 -5.43 -0.65 -23.27
CA LEU A 90 -6.25 -0.15 -22.16
C LEU A 90 -6.09 1.35 -21.96
N ASP A 91 -4.87 1.87 -22.13
CA ASP A 91 -4.61 3.31 -22.05
C ASP A 91 -5.38 4.10 -23.10
N LYS A 92 -5.49 3.60 -24.33
CA LYS A 92 -6.27 4.20 -25.41
C LYS A 92 -7.78 4.22 -25.14
N LEU A 93 -8.28 3.23 -24.42
CA LEU A 93 -9.70 3.11 -24.06
C LEU A 93 -10.04 3.87 -22.78
N PHE A 94 -9.15 3.87 -21.82
CA PHE A 94 -9.33 4.48 -20.52
C PHE A 94 -7.96 4.80 -19.89
N HIS A 95 -7.52 6.02 -20.11
CA HIS A 95 -6.25 6.51 -19.57
C HIS A 95 -6.30 6.58 -18.03
N VAL A 96 -5.26 6.05 -17.37
CA VAL A 96 -5.09 6.12 -15.91
C VAL A 96 -3.67 6.60 -15.60
N GLU A 97 -3.57 7.66 -14.84
CA GLU A 97 -2.34 8.11 -14.20
C GLU A 97 -2.65 8.48 -12.76
N ASP A 98 -2.21 7.64 -11.82
CA ASP A 98 -2.44 7.85 -10.40
C ASP A 98 -1.12 7.99 -9.68
N ILE A 99 -1.03 8.99 -8.81
CA ILE A 99 0.14 9.26 -7.99
C ILE A 99 -0.31 9.20 -6.52
N PHE A 100 0.30 8.30 -5.77
CA PHE A 100 0.10 8.20 -4.33
C PHE A 100 1.39 8.57 -3.62
N HIS A 101 1.27 9.41 -2.60
CA HIS A 101 2.34 9.78 -1.68
C HIS A 101 1.89 9.53 -0.26
N ALA A 102 2.78 9.01 0.59
CA ALA A 102 2.51 8.88 2.02
C ALA A 102 3.77 9.04 2.87
N ASP A 103 3.58 9.59 4.06
CA ASP A 103 4.58 9.70 5.11
C ASP A 103 4.22 8.79 6.27
N TYR A 104 5.23 8.14 6.83
CA TYR A 104 5.13 7.20 7.93
C TYR A 104 6.11 7.54 9.04
N GLU A 105 5.71 7.28 10.27
CA GLU A 105 6.64 7.13 11.39
C GLU A 105 7.29 5.73 11.39
N SER A 106 8.13 5.46 12.39
CA SER A 106 8.71 4.13 12.62
C SER A 106 7.60 3.06 12.70
N GLY A 107 7.86 1.87 12.15
CA GLY A 107 6.86 0.80 12.06
C GLY A 107 5.77 1.05 11.02
N PHE A 108 5.97 1.99 10.09
CA PHE A 108 5.02 2.34 9.02
C PHE A 108 3.65 2.82 9.51
N CYS A 109 3.57 3.39 10.72
CA CYS A 109 2.37 4.06 11.19
C CYS A 109 2.12 5.30 10.33
N ALA A 110 0.96 5.38 9.69
CA ALA A 110 0.64 6.46 8.77
C ALA A 110 0.53 7.82 9.48
N VAL A 111 1.11 8.85 8.85
CA VAL A 111 1.03 10.26 9.26
C VAL A 111 0.08 11.01 8.34
N GLN A 112 0.33 10.90 7.05
CA GLN A 112 -0.53 11.45 6.00
C GLN A 112 -0.39 10.65 4.71
N SER A 113 -1.41 10.69 3.87
CA SER A 113 -1.33 10.23 2.50
C SER A 113 -2.11 11.12 1.55
N THR A 114 -1.66 11.21 0.32
CA THR A 114 -2.32 11.93 -0.77
C THR A 114 -2.38 11.02 -1.99
N MET A 115 -3.56 10.92 -2.60
CA MET A 115 -3.78 10.24 -3.86
C MET A 115 -4.27 11.27 -4.86
N ASP A 116 -3.51 11.48 -5.92
CA ASP A 116 -3.91 12.22 -7.12
C ASP A 116 -4.28 11.17 -8.18
N ALA A 117 -5.57 11.06 -8.51
CA ALA A 117 -6.11 10.04 -9.40
C ALA A 117 -6.69 10.67 -10.66
N SER A 118 -6.01 10.46 -11.78
CA SER A 118 -6.45 10.88 -13.11
C SER A 118 -6.93 9.69 -13.93
N GLU A 119 -8.26 9.54 -14.08
CA GLU A 119 -8.91 8.36 -14.60
C GLU A 119 -9.91 8.72 -15.70
N GLY A 120 -9.53 8.60 -16.94
CA GLY A 120 -10.33 8.98 -18.10
C GLY A 120 -10.71 10.46 -18.06
N LYS A 121 -11.99 10.75 -17.74
CA LYS A 121 -12.50 12.13 -17.61
C LYS A 121 -12.58 12.62 -16.16
N ARG A 122 -12.06 11.88 -15.23
CA ARG A 122 -12.13 12.17 -13.80
C ARG A 122 -10.75 12.47 -13.28
N HIS A 123 -10.62 13.57 -12.52
CA HIS A 123 -9.39 13.92 -11.82
C HIS A 123 -9.74 14.27 -10.37
N ARG A 124 -9.25 13.47 -9.43
CA ARG A 124 -9.57 13.55 -8.00
C ARG A 124 -8.32 13.56 -7.16
N GLU A 125 -8.28 14.46 -6.18
CA GLU A 125 -7.33 14.40 -5.09
C GLU A 125 -8.02 13.88 -3.83
N THR A 126 -7.41 12.89 -3.16
CA THR A 126 -7.83 12.46 -1.83
C THR A 126 -6.66 12.64 -0.87
N LYS A 127 -6.85 13.47 0.16
CA LYS A 127 -5.87 13.64 1.24
C LYS A 127 -6.40 13.00 2.51
N ILE A 128 -5.56 12.22 3.20
CA ILE A 128 -5.85 11.61 4.49
C ILE A 128 -4.80 12.07 5.49
N THR A 129 -5.21 12.52 6.66
CA THR A 129 -4.34 12.87 7.78
C THR A 129 -4.67 11.95 8.96
N PHE A 130 -3.64 11.39 9.59
CA PHE A 130 -3.78 10.46 10.71
C PHE A 130 -3.27 11.14 12.00
N ASP A 131 -4.19 11.65 12.80
CA ASP A 131 -3.87 12.29 14.08
C ASP A 131 -3.87 11.25 15.20
N ARG A 132 -2.68 10.83 15.61
CA ARG A 132 -2.49 9.83 16.67
C ARG A 132 -2.87 10.37 18.05
N THR A 133 -2.72 11.68 18.26
CA THR A 133 -3.05 12.33 19.55
C THR A 133 -4.55 12.35 19.77
N GLN A 134 -5.29 12.71 18.73
CA GLN A 134 -6.75 12.69 18.75
C GLN A 134 -7.35 11.32 18.45
N LYS A 135 -6.50 10.34 18.05
CA LYS A 135 -6.92 8.99 17.61
C LYS A 135 -7.93 9.04 16.47
N LYS A 136 -7.72 9.92 15.50
CA LYS A 136 -8.63 10.16 14.39
C LYS A 136 -7.90 10.21 13.06
N ALA A 137 -8.53 9.67 12.03
CA ALA A 137 -8.13 9.91 10.65
C ALA A 137 -9.20 10.75 9.95
N SER A 138 -8.77 11.79 9.25
CA SER A 138 -9.62 12.69 8.47
C SER A 138 -9.30 12.55 7.00
N SER A 139 -10.32 12.35 6.16
CA SER A 139 -10.19 12.22 4.71
C SER A 139 -10.97 13.30 4.00
N VAL A 140 -10.35 13.95 3.02
CA VAL A 140 -10.97 14.95 2.15
C VAL A 140 -10.71 14.59 0.70
N GLU A 141 -11.78 14.46 -0.10
CA GLU A 141 -11.71 14.21 -1.55
C GLU A 141 -12.15 15.48 -2.29
N ARG A 142 -11.33 15.91 -3.26
CA ARG A 142 -11.56 17.11 -4.12
C ARG A 142 -11.69 16.72 -5.57
N ASP A 143 -12.53 17.45 -6.30
CA ASP A 143 -12.66 17.40 -7.75
C ASP A 143 -11.76 18.43 -8.40
N LEU A 144 -10.63 17.98 -8.96
CA LEU A 144 -9.66 18.88 -9.61
C LEU A 144 -10.16 19.42 -10.95
N MET A 145 -11.09 18.72 -11.61
CA MET A 145 -11.77 19.22 -12.80
C MET A 145 -12.79 20.33 -12.49
N ASN A 146 -13.15 20.51 -11.22
CA ASN A 146 -14.11 21.50 -10.74
C ASN A 146 -13.47 22.40 -9.66
N ASN A 147 -12.36 23.05 -10.00
CA ASN A 147 -11.62 24.01 -9.17
C ASN A 147 -11.32 23.51 -7.74
N GLY A 148 -11.04 22.21 -7.59
CA GLY A 148 -10.73 21.62 -6.29
C GLY A 148 -11.91 21.55 -5.31
N LYS A 149 -13.14 21.60 -5.80
CA LYS A 149 -14.35 21.51 -4.97
C LYS A 149 -14.33 20.24 -4.14
N VAL A 150 -14.54 20.39 -2.83
CA VAL A 150 -14.69 19.24 -1.94
C VAL A 150 -15.95 18.47 -2.30
N VAL A 151 -15.79 17.20 -2.62
CA VAL A 151 -16.89 16.29 -2.99
C VAL A 151 -17.22 15.29 -1.90
N LYS A 152 -16.25 15.03 -1.00
CA LYS A 152 -16.45 14.16 0.14
C LYS A 152 -15.48 14.51 1.25
N SER A 153 -15.96 14.42 2.51
CA SER A 153 -15.13 14.40 3.71
C SER A 153 -15.59 13.31 4.64
N SER A 154 -14.70 12.78 5.45
CA SER A 154 -15.04 11.80 6.49
C SER A 154 -14.00 11.87 7.60
N GLU A 155 -14.42 11.41 8.78
CA GLU A 155 -13.58 11.24 9.94
C GLU A 155 -13.87 9.87 10.54
N VAL A 156 -12.85 9.18 11.06
CA VAL A 156 -12.97 7.87 11.68
C VAL A 156 -11.99 7.73 12.83
N GLU A 157 -12.38 7.02 13.88
CA GLU A 157 -11.48 6.67 14.99
C GLU A 157 -10.43 5.66 14.51
N ILE A 158 -9.19 5.83 14.99
CA ILE A 158 -8.06 4.98 14.65
C ILE A 158 -7.27 4.57 15.91
N PRO A 159 -6.63 3.40 15.92
CA PRO A 159 -5.66 3.04 16.96
C PRO A 159 -4.40 3.92 16.88
N PRO A 160 -3.57 3.94 17.95
CA PRO A 160 -2.34 4.78 18.01
C PRO A 160 -1.36 4.56 16.85
N CYS A 161 -1.29 3.34 16.31
CA CYS A 161 -0.56 3.04 15.08
C CYS A 161 -1.53 2.36 14.12
N VAL A 162 -1.87 3.05 13.06
CA VAL A 162 -2.68 2.56 11.95
C VAL A 162 -1.88 2.73 10.67
N HIS A 163 -2.09 1.88 9.70
CA HIS A 163 -1.45 1.94 8.39
C HIS A 163 -2.49 2.31 7.33
N ASP A 164 -2.07 3.01 6.28
CA ASP A 164 -2.77 2.93 5.01
C ASP A 164 -2.47 1.58 4.32
N LEU A 165 -3.00 1.33 3.13
CA LEU A 165 -2.79 0.05 2.45
C LEU A 165 -1.33 -0.21 2.08
N VAL A 166 -0.60 0.83 1.68
CA VAL A 166 0.80 0.72 1.27
C VAL A 166 1.68 0.54 2.50
N GLY A 167 1.44 1.31 3.56
CA GLY A 167 2.09 1.14 4.85
C GLY A 167 1.84 -0.24 5.46
N GLY A 168 0.62 -0.77 5.33
CA GLY A 168 0.28 -2.14 5.75
C GLY A 168 1.06 -3.20 4.98
N LEU A 169 1.34 -2.99 3.70
CA LEU A 169 2.20 -3.86 2.90
C LEU A 169 3.67 -3.81 3.38
N PHE A 170 4.18 -2.61 3.68
CA PHE A 170 5.53 -2.49 4.26
C PHE A 170 5.61 -3.10 5.65
N MET A 171 4.58 -2.92 6.48
CA MET A 171 4.49 -3.57 7.79
C MET A 171 4.51 -5.10 7.65
N LEU A 172 3.76 -5.68 6.69
CA LEU A 172 3.77 -7.12 6.43
C LEU A 172 5.18 -7.65 6.10
N ARG A 173 6.00 -6.88 5.38
CA ARG A 173 7.38 -7.27 5.05
C ARG A 173 8.27 -7.39 6.28
N THR A 174 7.95 -6.72 7.37
CA THR A 174 8.72 -6.79 8.61
C THR A 174 8.40 -8.02 9.46
N LEU A 175 7.28 -8.70 9.17
CA LEU A 175 6.79 -9.83 9.95
C LEU A 175 7.42 -11.15 9.51
N ASN A 176 7.71 -12.02 10.47
CA ASN A 176 8.13 -13.41 10.23
C ASN A 176 6.98 -14.35 10.58
N LEU A 177 6.08 -14.58 9.62
CA LEU A 177 5.03 -15.57 9.74
C LEU A 177 5.45 -16.86 9.02
N GLU A 178 5.16 -17.99 9.64
CA GLU A 178 5.28 -19.30 9.02
C GLU A 178 3.94 -19.74 8.39
N PRO A 179 3.95 -20.66 7.43
CA PRO A 179 2.73 -21.23 6.86
C PRO A 179 1.72 -21.67 7.92
N GLY A 180 0.47 -21.28 7.75
CA GLY A 180 -0.62 -21.53 8.68
C GLY A 180 -0.75 -20.50 9.82
N GLN A 181 0.23 -19.62 10.01
CA GLN A 181 0.13 -18.55 11.00
C GLN A 181 -0.65 -17.36 10.45
N SER A 182 -1.24 -16.59 11.36
CA SER A 182 -1.95 -15.36 11.00
C SER A 182 -1.70 -14.27 12.03
N THR A 183 -1.90 -13.02 11.59
CA THR A 183 -1.86 -11.82 12.43
C THR A 183 -2.91 -10.84 11.98
N THR A 184 -3.05 -9.73 12.72
CA THR A 184 -3.89 -8.60 12.31
C THR A 184 -3.04 -7.35 12.17
N ILE A 185 -3.29 -6.58 11.10
CA ILE A 185 -2.65 -5.30 10.85
C ILE A 185 -3.74 -4.23 10.88
N PRO A 186 -3.65 -3.22 11.78
CA PRO A 186 -4.59 -2.11 11.77
C PRO A 186 -4.45 -1.29 10.49
N VAL A 187 -5.51 -1.18 9.70
CA VAL A 187 -5.51 -0.41 8.44
C VAL A 187 -6.68 0.55 8.38
N SER A 188 -6.48 1.70 7.73
CA SER A 188 -7.53 2.69 7.49
C SER A 188 -7.40 3.32 6.11
N ASP A 189 -8.54 3.62 5.49
CA ASP A 189 -8.66 4.41 4.25
C ASP A 189 -9.16 5.85 4.53
N GLY A 190 -9.11 6.28 5.79
CA GLY A 190 -9.62 7.57 6.26
C GLY A 190 -11.15 7.66 6.34
N LYS A 191 -11.87 6.60 5.97
CA LYS A 191 -13.35 6.50 6.02
C LYS A 191 -13.80 5.36 6.92
N LYS A 192 -12.94 4.35 7.05
CA LYS A 192 -13.12 3.17 7.89
C LYS A 192 -11.76 2.75 8.44
N SER A 193 -11.74 2.23 9.66
CA SER A 193 -10.56 1.65 10.29
C SER A 193 -10.88 0.24 10.75
N VAL A 194 -9.99 -0.72 10.48
CA VAL A 194 -10.21 -2.14 10.79
C VAL A 194 -8.90 -2.82 11.18
N ALA A 195 -8.98 -3.89 11.96
CA ALA A 195 -7.88 -4.83 12.15
C ALA A 195 -7.96 -5.88 11.03
N ALA A 196 -7.23 -5.66 9.95
CA ALA A 196 -7.23 -6.57 8.80
C ALA A 196 -6.45 -7.84 9.14
N LYS A 197 -7.11 -9.01 9.04
CA LYS A 197 -6.44 -10.30 9.18
C LYS A 197 -5.52 -10.54 8.00
N VAL A 198 -4.33 -11.08 8.25
CA VAL A 198 -3.39 -11.56 7.24
C VAL A 198 -2.98 -12.98 7.62
N GLU A 199 -3.06 -13.90 6.67
CA GLU A 199 -2.70 -15.30 6.83
C GLU A 199 -1.52 -15.66 5.94
N ALA A 200 -0.49 -16.28 6.51
CA ALA A 200 0.57 -16.93 5.77
C ALA A 200 0.07 -18.30 5.30
N GLN A 201 0.07 -18.54 4.00
CA GLN A 201 -0.51 -19.74 3.40
C GLN A 201 0.57 -20.82 3.21
N GLU A 202 1.25 -20.81 2.09
CA GLU A 202 2.23 -21.82 1.71
C GLU A 202 3.42 -21.20 0.97
N TRP A 203 4.51 -21.98 0.91
CA TRP A 203 5.67 -21.61 0.11
C TRP A 203 5.40 -21.90 -1.35
N GLU A 204 5.67 -20.91 -2.21
CA GLU A 204 5.53 -21.02 -3.66
C GLU A 204 6.76 -20.44 -4.36
N GLN A 205 7.07 -20.96 -5.53
CA GLN A 205 8.06 -20.38 -6.41
C GLN A 205 7.37 -19.48 -7.43
N ILE A 206 7.71 -18.21 -7.44
CA ILE A 206 7.15 -17.21 -8.36
C ILE A 206 8.25 -16.76 -9.34
N LYS A 207 7.92 -16.86 -10.63
CA LYS A 207 8.77 -16.36 -11.72
C LYS A 207 8.22 -15.03 -12.23
N THR A 208 9.07 -14.00 -12.27
CA THR A 208 8.78 -12.67 -12.81
C THR A 208 9.88 -12.25 -13.75
N LYS A 209 9.81 -11.06 -14.34
CA LYS A 209 10.92 -10.52 -15.14
C LYS A 209 12.16 -10.21 -14.29
N ALA A 210 11.97 -9.84 -13.01
CA ALA A 210 13.06 -9.59 -12.07
C ALA A 210 13.80 -10.88 -11.64
N GLY A 211 13.25 -12.06 -11.91
CA GLY A 211 13.85 -13.34 -11.55
C GLY A 211 12.86 -14.40 -11.10
N THR A 212 13.42 -15.47 -10.52
CA THR A 212 12.65 -16.55 -9.89
C THR A 212 12.91 -16.52 -8.40
N PHE A 213 11.85 -16.50 -7.60
CA PHE A 213 11.89 -16.27 -6.17
C PHE A 213 11.17 -17.39 -5.42
N LYS A 214 11.78 -17.88 -4.33
CA LYS A 214 11.06 -18.62 -3.30
C LYS A 214 10.28 -17.62 -2.47
N THR A 215 8.97 -17.80 -2.32
CA THR A 215 8.08 -16.84 -1.68
C THR A 215 7.15 -17.51 -0.69
N LEU A 216 6.74 -16.78 0.33
CA LEU A 216 5.60 -17.13 1.15
C LEU A 216 4.37 -16.36 0.61
N ARG A 217 3.30 -17.11 0.35
CA ARG A 217 2.02 -16.54 -0.06
C ARG A 217 1.23 -16.07 1.16
N TYR A 218 0.72 -14.85 1.08
CA TYR A 218 -0.17 -14.25 2.09
C TYR A 218 -1.54 -13.97 1.48
N GLU A 219 -2.59 -14.16 2.27
CA GLU A 219 -3.93 -13.65 2.00
C GLU A 219 -4.28 -12.54 2.99
N ALA A 220 -4.66 -11.36 2.49
CA ALA A 220 -5.06 -10.22 3.31
C ALA A 220 -6.57 -9.97 3.17
N PHE A 221 -7.26 -9.95 4.32
CA PHE A 221 -8.71 -9.88 4.40
C PHE A 221 -9.17 -8.43 4.60
N ILE A 222 -9.14 -7.65 3.52
CA ILE A 222 -9.56 -6.25 3.49
C ILE A 222 -10.85 -6.03 2.68
N PHE A 223 -11.24 -7.01 1.88
CA PHE A 223 -12.46 -7.00 1.06
C PHE A 223 -13.64 -7.66 1.79
N ASN A 224 -14.76 -7.87 1.07
CA ASN A 224 -15.96 -8.55 1.57
C ASN A 224 -16.56 -7.86 2.80
N ASN A 225 -16.70 -6.51 2.74
CA ASN A 225 -17.20 -5.62 3.81
C ASN A 225 -16.26 -5.45 5.03
N VAL A 226 -15.04 -5.93 5.00
CA VAL A 226 -14.04 -5.63 6.03
C VAL A 226 -13.66 -4.15 5.94
N LEU A 227 -12.67 -3.76 5.16
CA LEU A 227 -12.38 -2.36 4.84
C LEU A 227 -13.20 -1.92 3.61
N TYR A 228 -13.22 -2.73 2.59
CA TYR A 228 -13.91 -2.50 1.32
C TYR A 228 -15.09 -3.44 1.12
N ALA A 229 -16.22 -2.90 0.65
CA ALA A 229 -17.46 -3.65 0.46
C ALA A 229 -17.41 -4.64 -0.73
N ARG A 230 -16.46 -4.46 -1.66
CA ARG A 230 -16.36 -5.29 -2.86
C ARG A 230 -15.97 -6.73 -2.52
N ASN A 231 -16.60 -7.68 -3.17
CA ASN A 231 -16.21 -9.09 -3.09
C ASN A 231 -14.93 -9.29 -3.92
N ALA A 232 -13.83 -9.49 -3.22
CA ALA A 232 -12.51 -9.74 -3.80
C ALA A 232 -11.61 -10.49 -2.82
N ARG A 233 -10.49 -10.99 -3.35
CA ARG A 233 -9.42 -11.62 -2.57
C ARG A 233 -8.11 -10.91 -2.92
N LEU A 234 -7.38 -10.48 -1.91
CA LEU A 234 -6.03 -9.93 -2.03
C LEU A 234 -5.00 -10.99 -1.63
N THR A 235 -4.14 -11.33 -2.55
CA THR A 235 -3.05 -12.28 -2.34
C THR A 235 -1.71 -11.61 -2.65
N LEU A 236 -0.70 -11.87 -1.82
CA LEU A 236 0.64 -11.32 -1.95
C LEU A 236 1.66 -12.44 -1.87
N TRP A 237 2.75 -12.35 -2.65
CA TRP A 237 3.90 -13.24 -2.59
C TRP A 237 5.12 -12.45 -2.19
N VAL A 238 5.68 -12.76 -1.04
CA VAL A 238 6.82 -12.07 -0.43
C VAL A 238 8.01 -13.02 -0.40
N THR A 239 9.20 -12.57 -0.81
CA THR A 239 10.39 -13.41 -0.88
C THR A 239 10.80 -13.97 0.49
N ASP A 240 11.37 -15.19 0.47
CA ASP A 240 11.97 -15.87 1.64
C ASP A 240 13.45 -15.47 1.76
N ASP A 241 13.72 -14.18 1.81
CA ASP A 241 15.06 -13.63 2.03
C ASP A 241 14.99 -12.38 2.92
N ALA A 242 16.15 -11.86 3.32
CA ALA A 242 16.23 -10.68 4.20
C ALA A 242 15.56 -9.42 3.62
N ARG A 243 15.38 -9.33 2.31
CA ARG A 243 14.73 -8.17 1.65
C ARG A 243 13.22 -8.22 1.76
N ARG A 244 12.62 -9.41 1.89
CA ARG A 244 11.17 -9.59 1.99
C ARG A 244 10.40 -8.83 0.91
N LEU A 245 10.82 -8.99 -0.36
CA LEU A 245 10.26 -8.26 -1.48
C LEU A 245 8.87 -8.77 -1.85
N PRO A 246 7.86 -7.91 -2.04
CA PRO A 246 6.58 -8.30 -2.61
C PRO A 246 6.74 -8.48 -4.13
N VAL A 247 7.00 -9.71 -4.58
CA VAL A 247 7.28 -10.01 -5.99
C VAL A 247 6.02 -10.13 -6.85
N GLN A 248 4.90 -10.42 -6.21
CA GLN A 248 3.60 -10.42 -6.88
C GLN A 248 2.49 -9.99 -5.93
N VAL A 249 1.55 -9.20 -6.45
CA VAL A 249 0.30 -8.82 -5.78
C VAL A 249 -0.86 -9.13 -6.71
N ARG A 250 -1.88 -9.82 -6.20
CA ARG A 250 -3.04 -10.21 -7.02
C ARG A 250 -4.33 -9.84 -6.32
N VAL A 251 -5.19 -9.13 -7.04
CA VAL A 251 -6.56 -8.85 -6.62
C VAL A 251 -7.49 -9.62 -7.54
N LYS A 252 -8.08 -10.71 -7.02
CA LYS A 252 -9.09 -11.50 -7.72
C LYS A 252 -10.48 -11.01 -7.33
N MET A 253 -11.20 -10.44 -8.28
CA MET A 253 -12.56 -9.95 -8.14
C MET A 253 -13.58 -10.92 -8.74
N GLN A 254 -14.87 -10.56 -8.70
CA GLN A 254 -15.92 -11.32 -9.39
C GLN A 254 -15.60 -11.48 -10.88
N PHE A 255 -16.12 -12.54 -11.48
CA PHE A 255 -15.84 -12.93 -12.88
C PHE A 255 -16.01 -11.79 -13.89
N THR A 256 -17.04 -10.95 -13.72
CA THR A 256 -17.32 -9.81 -14.61
C THR A 256 -16.20 -8.76 -14.61
N VAL A 257 -15.50 -8.56 -13.49
CA VAL A 257 -14.38 -7.62 -13.35
C VAL A 257 -13.05 -8.31 -13.66
N GLY A 258 -12.85 -9.52 -13.13
CA GLY A 258 -11.67 -10.35 -13.38
C GLY A 258 -10.58 -10.19 -12.33
N THR A 259 -9.34 -10.43 -12.74
CA THR A 259 -8.16 -10.41 -11.87
C THR A 259 -7.19 -9.35 -12.34
N VAL A 260 -6.67 -8.57 -11.39
CA VAL A 260 -5.52 -7.68 -11.59
C VAL A 260 -4.32 -8.31 -10.91
N THR A 261 -3.19 -8.38 -11.62
CA THR A 261 -1.94 -8.91 -11.11
C THR A 261 -0.83 -7.90 -11.35
N LEU A 262 -0.11 -7.56 -10.28
CA LEU A 262 1.15 -6.82 -10.33
C LEU A 262 2.28 -7.84 -10.21
N SER A 263 3.25 -7.80 -11.11
CA SER A 263 4.42 -8.69 -11.09
C SER A 263 5.70 -7.85 -11.11
N LEU A 264 6.65 -8.17 -10.24
CA LEU A 264 7.90 -7.43 -10.11
C LEU A 264 8.75 -7.59 -11.39
N ASP A 265 9.03 -6.49 -12.06
CA ASP A 265 9.81 -6.46 -13.30
C ASP A 265 11.27 -6.10 -13.06
N LYS A 266 11.53 -5.14 -12.13
CA LYS A 266 12.86 -4.60 -11.86
C LYS A 266 12.95 -4.07 -10.45
N ILE A 267 14.14 -4.15 -9.87
CA ILE A 267 14.53 -3.54 -8.60
C ILE A 267 15.66 -2.58 -8.89
N ASP A 268 15.49 -1.30 -8.58
CA ASP A 268 16.61 -0.37 -8.64
C ASP A 268 17.45 -0.53 -7.35
N PRO A 269 18.78 -0.49 -7.46
CA PRO A 269 19.66 -0.58 -6.31
C PRO A 269 19.39 0.59 -5.35
N ALA A 270 19.44 0.31 -4.05
CA ALA A 270 19.35 1.35 -3.04
C ALA A 270 20.38 2.46 -3.35
N GLN A 271 19.93 3.69 -3.58
CA GLN A 271 20.85 4.81 -3.66
C GLN A 271 21.44 5.00 -2.25
N ALA A 272 22.74 4.79 -2.12
CA ALA A 272 23.46 5.24 -0.93
C ALA A 272 23.17 6.75 -0.78
N LEU A 273 22.58 7.14 0.37
CA LEU A 273 22.44 8.55 0.71
C LEU A 273 23.82 9.18 0.54
N ALA A 274 23.97 10.06 -0.46
CA ALA A 274 25.18 10.82 -0.64
C ALA A 274 25.40 11.58 0.68
N ALA A 275 26.37 11.12 1.47
CA ALA A 275 26.80 11.82 2.66
C ALA A 275 27.07 13.26 2.20
N SER A 276 26.31 14.21 2.70
CA SER A 276 26.55 15.63 2.47
C SER A 276 27.97 15.93 2.96
N ALA A 277 28.91 15.99 2.00
CA ALA A 277 30.27 16.39 2.29
C ALA A 277 30.19 17.80 2.94
N PRO A 278 30.84 18.01 4.09
CA PRO A 278 30.87 19.35 4.68
C PRO A 278 31.50 20.28 3.67
N ALA A 279 30.80 21.38 3.36
CA ALA A 279 31.29 22.42 2.47
C ALA A 279 32.68 22.86 2.91
N ALA A 280 33.69 22.63 2.06
CA ALA A 280 35.04 23.09 2.27
C ALA A 280 34.99 24.61 2.39
N LYS A 281 35.36 25.16 3.58
CA LYS A 281 35.59 26.57 3.79
C LYS A 281 36.66 27.00 2.79
N LYS A 282 36.29 27.85 1.85
CA LYS A 282 37.26 28.60 1.05
C LYS A 282 37.97 29.58 2.00
N GLU A 283 39.19 29.28 2.37
CA GLU A 283 40.10 30.26 2.97
C GLU A 283 40.38 31.35 1.94
N SER A 284 40.08 32.58 2.33
CA SER A 284 40.46 33.78 1.58
C SER A 284 41.96 34.00 1.70
N PRO A 285 42.70 34.35 0.62
CA PRO A 285 44.11 34.65 0.73
C PRO A 285 44.28 35.98 1.46
N GLN A 286 44.99 35.97 2.60
CA GLN A 286 45.49 37.17 3.27
C GLN A 286 46.50 37.87 2.33
N ARG A 287 46.22 39.13 2.00
CA ARG A 287 47.20 40.05 1.41
C ARG A 287 48.21 40.39 2.46
N ALA A 288 49.48 40.05 2.20
CA ALA A 288 50.63 40.61 2.91
C ALA A 288 50.90 42.02 2.37
N ASN A 289 51.07 42.99 3.28
CA ASN A 289 51.75 44.23 3.09
C ASN A 289 53.18 44.03 3.49
#